data_64fa88975425f275b49642486ee0370e
#
_entry.id   64fa88975425f275b49642486ee0370e
#
_cell.length_a   1.000
_cell.length_b   1.000
_cell.length_c   1.000
_cell.angle_alpha   90.00
_cell.angle_beta   90.00
_cell.angle_gamma   90.00
#
_symmetry.space_group_name_H-M   'P 1'
#
loop_
_entity.id
_entity.type
_entity.pdbx_description
1 polymer ?
#
loop_
_entity_poly.entity_id
_entity_poly.type
_entity_poly.pdbx_seq_one_letter_code
_entity_poly.pdbx_strand_id
1 'polypeptide(L)'
;MKSRSGETIKLTSIDELLGVVNEESAMEIEINRIHAFKNHPFKVLDDEKMADLIESVKSNGVLTPVLLRSDGEDGYEMISGHRRMHAAAIAGLETIPAIVRELSDDDAVIAMVDANIQREELLPSEKGFAYKMKLDAIKRQGKRVDLTCGHNGHKLGKKSREELGEQVGESARNVQRYIRLTELIPELLDMVDAKKLNFTIAVDISYIDKEMQKWIYEYIRDTGFIKPKQITALRKQLEDCLLYTSPSPRDLSTSR
;
A
#
# COMPACT_ATOMS: atom_id res chain seq x y z
N MET A 1 -16.84 30.26 59.16
CA MET A 1 -17.28 29.99 57.79
C MET A 1 -16.19 30.48 56.86
N LYS A 2 -15.41 29.55 56.26
CA LYS A 2 -14.40 29.87 55.22
C LYS A 2 -15.02 29.71 53.85
N SER A 3 -15.14 30.83 53.12
CA SER A 3 -15.56 30.87 51.73
C SER A 3 -14.52 30.17 50.86
N ARG A 4 -14.92 29.12 50.11
CA ARG A 4 -14.12 28.52 49.04
C ARG A 4 -14.27 29.43 47.81
N SER A 5 -13.19 30.11 47.46
CA SER A 5 -13.03 30.77 46.16
C SER A 5 -13.04 29.69 45.07
N GLY A 6 -14.09 29.68 44.24
CA GLY A 6 -14.12 28.84 43.03
C GLY A 6 -13.29 29.54 41.96
N GLU A 7 -12.17 28.94 41.57
CA GLU A 7 -11.45 29.32 40.35
C GLU A 7 -12.33 28.98 39.14
N THR A 8 -12.70 30.00 38.39
CA THR A 8 -13.42 29.88 37.11
C THR A 8 -12.43 29.42 36.06
N ILE A 9 -12.49 28.14 35.69
CA ILE A 9 -11.73 27.58 34.55
C ILE A 9 -12.30 28.21 33.28
N LYS A 10 -11.54 29.07 32.62
CA LYS A 10 -11.86 29.60 31.28
C LYS A 10 -11.46 28.55 30.25
N LEU A 11 -12.42 27.77 29.78
CA LEU A 11 -12.26 26.88 28.65
C LEU A 11 -12.19 27.70 27.36
N THR A 12 -11.13 27.57 26.59
CA THR A 12 -10.87 28.34 25.37
C THR A 12 -11.35 27.62 24.11
N SER A 13 -11.57 26.29 24.17
CA SER A 13 -12.12 25.52 23.05
C SER A 13 -12.94 24.31 23.54
N ILE A 14 -13.76 23.75 22.65
CA ILE A 14 -14.53 22.51 22.87
C ILE A 14 -13.58 21.31 22.99
N ASP A 15 -12.44 21.34 22.32
CA ASP A 15 -11.44 20.28 22.33
C ASP A 15 -10.76 20.15 23.71
N GLU A 16 -10.55 21.27 24.40
CA GLU A 16 -10.03 21.32 25.78
C GLU A 16 -11.03 20.72 26.78
N LEU A 17 -12.35 20.88 26.52
CA LEU A 17 -13.41 20.25 27.31
C LEU A 17 -13.46 18.73 27.17
N LEU A 18 -13.12 18.23 25.98
CA LEU A 18 -13.11 16.80 25.66
C LEU A 18 -11.80 16.09 26.07
N GLY A 19 -10.83 16.84 26.61
CA GLY A 19 -9.54 16.30 27.03
C GLY A 19 -8.68 15.80 25.87
N VAL A 20 -9.00 16.21 24.64
CA VAL A 20 -8.18 15.92 23.46
C VAL A 20 -7.02 16.90 23.48
N VAL A 21 -5.86 16.44 23.90
CA VAL A 21 -4.60 17.16 23.72
C VAL A 21 -4.36 17.24 22.22
N ASN A 22 -4.66 18.40 21.61
CA ASN A 22 -4.40 18.66 20.20
C ASN A 22 -2.89 18.80 19.98
N GLU A 23 -2.17 17.66 19.97
CA GLU A 23 -0.79 17.61 19.45
C GLU A 23 -0.75 17.71 17.91
N GLU A 24 -1.91 17.74 17.25
CA GLU A 24 -2.04 17.74 15.79
C GLU A 24 -2.56 19.09 15.26
N SER A 25 -1.91 20.19 15.62
CA SER A 25 -2.20 21.45 14.94
C SER A 25 -1.64 21.41 13.52
N ALA A 26 -2.50 21.72 12.53
CA ALA A 26 -2.05 21.89 11.16
C ALA A 26 -1.11 23.10 11.08
N MET A 27 0.04 22.93 10.41
CA MET A 27 1.02 23.98 10.14
C MET A 27 1.25 24.13 8.65
N GLU A 28 1.63 25.34 8.22
CA GLU A 28 1.99 25.59 6.83
C GLU A 28 3.42 25.10 6.56
N ILE A 29 3.56 24.18 5.62
CA ILE A 29 4.84 23.60 5.20
C ILE A 29 5.10 23.96 3.74
N GLU A 30 6.32 24.39 3.43
CA GLU A 30 6.76 24.65 2.07
C GLU A 30 6.76 23.36 1.23
N ILE A 31 6.14 23.42 0.05
CA ILE A 31 5.98 22.26 -0.83
C ILE A 31 7.34 21.69 -1.26
N ASN A 32 8.36 22.54 -1.42
CA ASN A 32 9.71 22.14 -1.79
C ASN A 32 10.45 21.30 -0.73
N ARG A 33 9.98 21.31 0.54
CA ARG A 33 10.53 20.51 1.64
C ARG A 33 9.84 19.15 1.77
N ILE A 34 8.81 18.90 0.95
CA ILE A 34 8.01 17.67 1.01
C ILE A 34 8.44 16.76 -0.14
N HIS A 35 8.84 15.54 0.19
CA HIS A 35 9.14 14.50 -0.80
C HIS A 35 8.12 13.36 -0.75
N ALA A 36 8.00 12.64 -1.85
CA ALA A 36 7.07 11.53 -1.97
C ALA A 36 7.51 10.34 -1.11
N PHE A 37 6.53 9.57 -0.60
CA PHE A 37 6.78 8.33 0.12
C PHE A 37 7.55 7.32 -0.74
N LYS A 38 8.58 6.72 -0.17
CA LYS A 38 9.41 5.73 -0.87
C LYS A 38 8.58 4.53 -1.30
N ASN A 39 8.63 4.19 -2.60
CA ASN A 39 7.86 3.08 -3.18
C ASN A 39 6.34 3.22 -3.02
N HIS A 40 5.81 4.44 -3.11
CA HIS A 40 4.38 4.71 -3.04
C HIS A 40 3.62 3.93 -4.13
N PRO A 41 2.69 3.03 -3.78
CA PRO A 41 2.05 2.15 -4.75
C PRO A 41 0.93 2.80 -5.56
N PHE A 42 0.38 3.91 -5.06
CA PHE A 42 -0.79 4.56 -5.66
C PHE A 42 -0.36 5.62 -6.67
N LYS A 43 -0.90 5.53 -7.89
CA LYS A 43 -0.61 6.49 -8.97
C LYS A 43 -1.42 7.77 -8.77
N VAL A 44 -0.78 8.91 -8.99
CA VAL A 44 -1.48 10.19 -9.14
C VAL A 44 -1.77 10.37 -10.62
N LEU A 45 -3.05 10.33 -11.00
CA LEU A 45 -3.49 10.47 -12.38
C LEU A 45 -3.98 11.90 -12.62
N ASP A 46 -3.61 12.47 -13.77
CA ASP A 46 -4.12 13.75 -14.26
C ASP A 46 -5.43 13.52 -15.02
N ASP A 47 -6.45 13.12 -14.28
CA ASP A 47 -7.81 12.88 -14.75
C ASP A 47 -8.71 14.12 -14.58
N GLU A 48 -9.94 14.05 -15.05
CA GLU A 48 -10.93 15.12 -14.91
C GLU A 48 -11.15 15.51 -13.44
N LYS A 49 -11.16 14.53 -12.53
CA LYS A 49 -11.24 14.75 -11.07
C LYS A 49 -10.03 15.51 -10.52
N MET A 50 -8.87 15.39 -11.15
CA MET A 50 -7.69 16.17 -10.80
C MET A 50 -7.82 17.61 -11.27
N ALA A 51 -8.37 17.84 -12.46
CA ALA A 51 -8.64 19.19 -12.98
C ALA A 51 -9.61 19.94 -12.04
N ASP A 52 -10.71 19.30 -11.63
CA ASP A 52 -11.67 19.86 -10.66
C ASP A 52 -10.99 20.19 -9.32
N LEU A 53 -10.10 19.29 -8.84
CA LEU A 53 -9.36 19.52 -7.60
C LEU A 53 -8.40 20.72 -7.73
N ILE A 54 -7.72 20.89 -8.86
CA ILE A 54 -6.83 22.02 -9.11
C ILE A 54 -7.62 23.33 -9.12
N GLU A 55 -8.80 23.37 -9.75
CA GLU A 55 -9.66 24.55 -9.75
C GLU A 55 -10.16 24.90 -8.35
N SER A 56 -10.58 23.88 -7.59
CA SER A 56 -10.96 24.07 -6.18
C SER A 56 -9.81 24.60 -5.32
N VAL A 57 -8.60 24.04 -5.49
CA VAL A 57 -7.41 24.50 -4.75
C VAL A 57 -7.00 25.92 -5.14
N LYS A 58 -7.13 26.32 -6.42
CA LYS A 58 -6.90 27.70 -6.86
C LYS A 58 -7.87 28.69 -6.23
N SER A 59 -9.12 28.29 -6.04
CA SER A 59 -10.17 29.16 -5.52
C SER A 59 -10.19 29.25 -4.00
N ASN A 60 -9.96 28.14 -3.31
CA ASN A 60 -10.18 28.01 -1.86
C ASN A 60 -8.93 27.60 -1.06
N GLY A 61 -7.79 27.38 -1.74
CA GLY A 61 -6.63 26.76 -1.11
C GLY A 61 -6.87 25.28 -0.78
N VAL A 62 -5.96 24.70 0.00
CA VAL A 62 -6.06 23.31 0.48
C VAL A 62 -6.77 23.30 1.83
N LEU A 63 -8.05 22.94 1.84
CA LEU A 63 -8.90 22.98 3.06
C LEU A 63 -8.58 21.85 4.06
N THR A 64 -8.19 20.69 3.58
CA THR A 64 -7.89 19.53 4.43
C THR A 64 -6.37 19.32 4.49
N PRO A 65 -5.74 19.36 5.68
CA PRO A 65 -4.30 19.21 5.79
C PRO A 65 -3.82 17.85 5.25
N VAL A 66 -2.60 17.82 4.71
CA VAL A 66 -1.91 16.59 4.33
C VAL A 66 -1.23 15.98 5.56
N LEU A 67 -0.96 14.68 5.52
CA LEU A 67 -0.24 13.98 6.59
C LEU A 67 1.21 13.76 6.16
N LEU A 68 2.13 14.26 6.98
CA LEU A 68 3.57 14.17 6.79
C LEU A 68 4.22 13.48 7.98
N ARG A 69 5.45 12.97 7.77
CA ARG A 69 6.38 12.64 8.87
C ARG A 69 7.69 13.38 8.65
N SER A 70 8.40 13.68 9.73
CA SER A 70 9.77 14.19 9.66
C SER A 70 10.72 13.09 9.19
N ASP A 71 11.67 13.41 8.29
CA ASP A 71 12.73 12.47 7.86
C ASP A 71 14.08 12.74 8.52
N GLY A 72 14.15 13.68 9.46
CA GLY A 72 15.32 14.01 10.27
C GLY A 72 16.32 14.98 9.64
N GLU A 73 16.14 15.42 8.39
CA GLU A 73 17.01 16.34 7.65
C GLU A 73 16.29 17.61 7.17
N ASP A 74 15.52 18.28 8.04
CA ASP A 74 14.69 19.45 7.68
C ASP A 74 13.68 19.20 6.53
N GLY A 75 13.48 17.94 6.12
CA GLY A 75 12.54 17.48 5.12
C GLY A 75 11.36 16.77 5.72
N TYR A 76 10.33 16.54 4.89
CA TYR A 76 9.12 15.83 5.27
C TYR A 76 8.76 14.79 4.21
N GLU A 77 8.48 13.56 4.66
CA GLU A 77 7.96 12.53 3.79
C GLU A 77 6.43 12.52 3.82
N MET A 78 5.81 12.50 2.62
CA MET A 78 4.36 12.52 2.47
C MET A 78 3.75 11.16 2.76
N ILE A 79 2.94 11.05 3.81
CA ILE A 79 2.18 9.83 4.14
C ILE A 79 0.83 9.80 3.41
N SER A 80 0.11 10.93 3.41
CA SER A 80 -1.20 11.03 2.75
C SER A 80 -1.45 12.44 2.21
N GLY A 81 -2.10 12.50 1.04
CA GLY A 81 -2.48 13.77 0.42
C GLY A 81 -1.75 14.08 -0.89
N HIS A 82 -1.12 13.09 -1.54
CA HIS A 82 -0.36 13.25 -2.79
C HIS A 82 -1.13 14.01 -3.87
N ARG A 83 -2.43 13.74 -4.06
CA ARG A 83 -3.28 14.48 -5.02
C ARG A 83 -3.44 15.95 -4.64
N ARG A 84 -3.59 16.26 -3.35
CA ARG A 84 -3.71 17.66 -2.86
C ARG A 84 -2.41 18.41 -3.04
N MET A 85 -1.28 17.79 -2.74
CA MET A 85 0.04 18.36 -2.97
C MET A 85 0.29 18.63 -4.47
N HIS A 86 -0.04 17.65 -5.33
CA HIS A 86 0.11 17.79 -6.78
C HIS A 86 -0.76 18.95 -7.31
N ALA A 87 -2.03 19.03 -6.87
CA ALA A 87 -2.92 20.12 -7.22
C ALA A 87 -2.42 21.49 -6.71
N ALA A 88 -1.88 21.54 -5.48
CA ALA A 88 -1.31 22.76 -4.90
C ALA A 88 -0.09 23.25 -5.68
N ALA A 89 0.80 22.35 -6.08
CA ALA A 89 1.96 22.68 -6.91
C ALA A 89 1.55 23.24 -8.28
N ILE A 90 0.56 22.62 -8.96
CA ILE A 90 0.03 23.13 -10.25
C ILE A 90 -0.71 24.46 -10.06
N ALA A 91 -1.39 24.64 -8.92
CA ALA A 91 -2.06 25.91 -8.58
C ALA A 91 -1.06 27.04 -8.27
N GLY A 92 0.22 26.74 -8.08
CA GLY A 92 1.28 27.72 -7.80
C GLY A 92 1.36 28.13 -6.32
N LEU A 93 0.86 27.29 -5.40
CA LEU A 93 1.00 27.53 -3.97
C LEU A 93 2.44 27.21 -3.52
N GLU A 94 2.98 28.03 -2.62
CA GLU A 94 4.32 27.83 -2.04
C GLU A 94 4.26 26.92 -0.80
N THR A 95 3.14 26.98 -0.05
CA THR A 95 2.92 26.21 1.17
C THR A 95 1.63 25.38 1.09
N ILE A 96 1.54 24.38 1.95
CA ILE A 96 0.36 23.52 2.09
C ILE A 96 0.11 23.24 3.58
N PRO A 97 -1.14 23.29 4.06
CA PRO A 97 -1.45 22.90 5.42
C PRO A 97 -1.18 21.41 5.64
N ALA A 98 -0.41 21.08 6.67
CA ALA A 98 0.06 19.75 6.97
C ALA A 98 -0.01 19.45 8.47
N ILE A 99 -0.27 18.19 8.79
CA ILE A 99 -0.11 17.61 10.12
C ILE A 99 1.16 16.75 10.08
N VAL A 100 2.12 17.04 10.95
CA VAL A 100 3.37 16.29 11.06
C VAL A 100 3.26 15.32 12.22
N ARG A 101 3.48 14.04 11.96
CA ARG A 101 3.52 12.98 12.99
C ARG A 101 4.87 12.30 13.03
N GLU A 102 5.32 11.96 14.23
CA GLU A 102 6.46 11.08 14.45
C GLU A 102 6.01 9.62 14.25
N LEU A 103 6.38 9.02 13.12
CA LEU A 103 5.99 7.66 12.75
C LEU A 103 7.24 6.82 12.45
N SER A 104 7.26 5.58 12.94
CA SER A 104 8.24 4.61 12.47
C SER A 104 7.99 4.25 10.99
N ASP A 105 8.98 3.65 10.31
CA ASP A 105 8.82 3.23 8.90
C ASP A 105 7.63 2.28 8.71
N ASP A 106 7.41 1.36 9.64
CA ASP A 106 6.31 0.41 9.56
C ASP A 106 4.96 1.08 9.83
N ASP A 107 4.88 2.01 10.81
CA ASP A 107 3.65 2.77 11.08
C ASP A 107 3.31 3.72 9.93
N ALA A 108 4.31 4.34 9.31
CA ALA A 108 4.14 5.19 8.14
C ALA A 108 3.58 4.41 6.94
N VAL A 109 4.08 3.20 6.67
CA VAL A 109 3.53 2.30 5.63
C VAL A 109 2.09 1.95 5.93
N ILE A 110 1.76 1.57 7.17
CA ILE A 110 0.39 1.22 7.57
C ILE A 110 -0.53 2.43 7.39
N ALA A 111 -0.15 3.60 7.91
CA ALA A 111 -0.94 4.83 7.79
C ALA A 111 -1.17 5.24 6.33
N MET A 112 -0.12 5.15 5.47
CA MET A 112 -0.21 5.45 4.04
C MET A 112 -1.19 4.51 3.33
N VAL A 113 -1.12 3.21 3.60
CA VAL A 113 -2.03 2.23 3.00
C VAL A 113 -3.46 2.46 3.48
N ASP A 114 -3.68 2.65 4.78
CA ASP A 114 -5.01 2.86 5.36
C ASP A 114 -5.70 4.11 4.82
N ALA A 115 -4.94 5.20 4.64
CA ALA A 115 -5.46 6.44 4.05
C ALA A 115 -5.91 6.29 2.58
N ASN A 116 -5.43 5.29 1.87
CA ASN A 116 -5.71 5.10 0.44
C ASN A 116 -6.60 3.90 0.13
N ILE A 117 -6.65 2.88 1.00
CA ILE A 117 -7.31 1.60 0.72
C ILE A 117 -8.85 1.72 0.58
N GLN A 118 -9.42 2.78 1.15
CA GLN A 118 -10.86 3.06 1.11
C GLN A 118 -11.30 3.80 -0.17
N ARG A 119 -10.36 4.08 -1.09
CA ARG A 119 -10.72 4.68 -2.38
C ARG A 119 -11.49 3.67 -3.22
N GLU A 120 -12.60 4.10 -3.81
CA GLU A 120 -13.47 3.25 -4.63
C GLU A 120 -12.80 2.73 -5.91
N GLU A 121 -11.83 3.48 -6.47
CA GLU A 121 -11.24 3.22 -7.79
C GLU A 121 -9.75 2.84 -7.70
N LEU A 122 -9.40 1.88 -6.83
CA LEU A 122 -8.04 1.35 -6.79
C LEU A 122 -7.81 0.32 -7.89
N LEU A 123 -6.69 0.46 -8.61
CA LEU A 123 -6.25 -0.53 -9.58
C LEU A 123 -5.88 -1.86 -8.89
N PRO A 124 -6.05 -3.01 -9.57
CA PRO A 124 -5.64 -4.31 -9.02
C PRO A 124 -4.16 -4.35 -8.63
N SER A 125 -3.28 -3.72 -9.40
CA SER A 125 -1.85 -3.59 -9.07
C SER A 125 -1.63 -2.79 -7.79
N GLU A 126 -2.28 -1.64 -7.64
CA GLU A 126 -2.18 -0.78 -6.47
C GLU A 126 -2.62 -1.52 -5.20
N LYS A 127 -3.77 -2.24 -5.26
CA LYS A 127 -4.22 -3.10 -4.15
C LYS A 127 -3.19 -4.17 -3.81
N GLY A 128 -2.61 -4.82 -4.82
CA GLY A 128 -1.59 -5.86 -4.64
C GLY A 128 -0.36 -5.37 -3.90
N PHE A 129 0.22 -4.26 -4.34
CA PHE A 129 1.40 -3.66 -3.70
C PHE A 129 1.07 -3.10 -2.31
N ALA A 130 -0.06 -2.43 -2.14
CA ALA A 130 -0.50 -1.89 -0.87
C ALA A 130 -0.69 -2.99 0.19
N TYR A 131 -1.37 -4.08 -0.16
CA TYR A 131 -1.55 -5.22 0.75
C TYR A 131 -0.23 -5.91 1.09
N LYS A 132 0.68 -6.06 0.11
CA LYS A 132 2.02 -6.61 0.35
C LYS A 132 2.80 -5.74 1.34
N MET A 133 2.87 -4.43 1.10
CA MET A 133 3.59 -3.49 1.97
C MET A 133 3.03 -3.49 3.39
N LYS A 134 1.71 -3.39 3.56
CA LYS A 134 1.06 -3.40 4.87
C LYS A 134 1.28 -4.72 5.61
N LEU A 135 1.13 -5.86 4.92
CA LEU A 135 1.35 -7.17 5.52
C LEU A 135 2.81 -7.36 5.98
N ASP A 136 3.76 -6.86 5.20
CA ASP A 136 5.18 -6.94 5.55
C ASP A 136 5.54 -6.00 6.71
N ALA A 137 4.93 -4.81 6.80
CA ALA A 137 5.05 -3.91 7.95
C ALA A 137 4.50 -4.56 9.24
N ILE A 138 3.28 -5.10 9.20
CA ILE A 138 2.67 -5.82 10.34
C ILE A 138 3.55 -7.00 10.81
N LYS A 139 4.11 -7.77 9.87
CA LYS A 139 5.02 -8.88 10.22
C LYS A 139 6.31 -8.40 10.89
N ARG A 140 6.87 -7.27 10.47
CA ARG A 140 8.08 -6.70 11.10
C ARG A 140 7.79 -6.21 12.51
N GLN A 141 6.64 -5.55 12.72
CA GLN A 141 6.18 -5.16 14.06
C GLN A 141 5.95 -6.37 14.95
N GLY A 142 5.28 -7.41 14.47
CA GLY A 142 5.05 -8.65 15.20
C GLY A 142 6.35 -9.35 15.61
N LYS A 143 7.37 -9.38 14.75
CA LYS A 143 8.69 -9.93 15.11
C LYS A 143 9.41 -9.13 16.20
N ARG A 144 9.24 -7.81 16.29
CA ARG A 144 9.81 -6.99 17.37
C ARG A 144 9.19 -7.32 18.71
N VAL A 145 7.90 -7.66 18.74
CA VAL A 145 7.19 -8.07 19.95
C VAL A 145 7.58 -9.51 20.36
N ASP A 146 7.80 -10.42 19.39
CA ASP A 146 8.13 -11.83 19.65
C ASP A 146 9.57 -12.07 20.13
N LEU A 147 10.48 -11.11 20.01
CA LEU A 147 11.82 -11.20 20.63
C LEU A 147 11.75 -11.28 22.16
N THR A 148 10.59 -10.99 22.75
CA THR A 148 10.33 -11.12 24.19
C THR A 148 9.53 -12.37 24.58
N CYS A 149 8.92 -13.10 23.61
CA CYS A 149 8.10 -14.30 23.87
C CYS A 149 8.34 -15.36 22.79
N GLY A 150 9.11 -16.38 23.08
CA GLY A 150 9.40 -17.50 22.18
C GLY A 150 8.17 -18.35 21.81
N HIS A 151 8.20 -18.94 20.62
CA HIS A 151 7.31 -19.94 20.04
C HIS A 151 5.95 -19.48 19.46
N ASN A 152 5.91 -19.01 18.20
CA ASN A 152 4.75 -19.24 17.31
C ASN A 152 4.82 -18.53 15.93
N GLY A 153 5.97 -18.48 15.26
CA GLY A 153 6.16 -17.75 13.98
C GLY A 153 5.24 -18.17 12.81
N HIS A 154 4.73 -19.42 12.80
CA HIS A 154 3.86 -19.90 11.70
C HIS A 154 2.38 -19.47 11.82
N LYS A 155 1.90 -19.17 13.03
CA LYS A 155 0.52 -18.72 13.24
C LYS A 155 0.29 -17.23 12.97
N LEU A 156 1.32 -16.40 13.17
CA LEU A 156 1.27 -14.95 12.99
C LEU A 156 0.94 -14.53 11.56
N GLY A 157 1.55 -15.14 10.56
CA GLY A 157 1.32 -14.74 9.16
C GLY A 157 -0.07 -15.09 8.60
N LYS A 158 -0.78 -16.05 9.21
CA LYS A 158 -2.16 -16.37 8.85
C LYS A 158 -3.11 -15.37 9.51
N LYS A 159 -2.92 -15.10 10.79
CA LYS A 159 -3.70 -14.15 11.57
C LYS A 159 -3.61 -12.73 10.99
N SER A 160 -2.42 -12.26 10.63
CA SER A 160 -2.23 -10.93 10.03
C SER A 160 -2.95 -10.76 8.67
N ARG A 161 -3.09 -11.82 7.87
CA ARG A 161 -3.87 -11.78 6.63
C ARG A 161 -5.38 -11.76 6.86
N GLU A 162 -5.84 -12.45 7.89
CA GLU A 162 -7.23 -12.44 8.31
C GLU A 162 -7.61 -11.05 8.85
N GLU A 163 -6.78 -10.47 9.72
CA GLU A 163 -6.94 -9.11 10.24
C GLU A 163 -6.93 -8.05 9.14
N LEU A 164 -5.99 -8.14 8.19
CA LEU A 164 -5.98 -7.24 7.04
C LEU A 164 -7.24 -7.39 6.19
N GLY A 165 -7.69 -8.62 5.95
CA GLY A 165 -8.91 -8.88 5.18
C GLY A 165 -10.16 -8.26 5.83
N GLU A 166 -10.31 -8.39 7.15
CA GLU A 166 -11.39 -7.77 7.91
C GLU A 166 -11.38 -6.24 7.80
N GLN A 167 -10.20 -5.61 7.91
CA GLN A 167 -10.04 -4.16 7.81
C GLN A 167 -10.45 -3.60 6.44
N VAL A 168 -10.18 -4.34 5.36
CA VAL A 168 -10.45 -3.91 3.98
C VAL A 168 -11.75 -4.48 3.41
N GLY A 169 -12.51 -5.26 4.19
CA GLY A 169 -13.74 -5.91 3.73
C GLY A 169 -13.51 -7.02 2.70
N GLU A 170 -12.32 -7.63 2.67
CA GLU A 170 -11.92 -8.67 1.73
C GLU A 170 -11.62 -9.99 2.47
N SER A 171 -11.82 -11.13 1.82
CA SER A 171 -11.37 -12.40 2.41
C SER A 171 -9.83 -12.50 2.41
N ALA A 172 -9.24 -13.16 3.41
CA ALA A 172 -7.80 -13.42 3.45
C ALA A 172 -7.27 -14.11 2.17
N ARG A 173 -8.12 -14.95 1.54
CA ARG A 173 -7.81 -15.58 0.25
C ARG A 173 -7.72 -14.55 -0.87
N ASN A 174 -8.62 -13.57 -0.89
CA ASN A 174 -8.63 -12.54 -1.92
C ASN A 174 -7.45 -11.58 -1.75
N VAL A 175 -7.14 -11.17 -0.51
CA VAL A 175 -5.91 -10.43 -0.19
C VAL A 175 -4.66 -11.15 -0.72
N GLN A 176 -4.56 -12.47 -0.50
CA GLN A 176 -3.43 -13.26 -1.02
C GLN A 176 -3.37 -13.26 -2.55
N ARG A 177 -4.51 -13.29 -3.23
CA ARG A 177 -4.57 -13.23 -4.71
C ARG A 177 -4.11 -11.88 -5.24
N TYR A 178 -4.50 -10.77 -4.60
CA TYR A 178 -3.98 -9.44 -4.96
C TYR A 178 -2.47 -9.36 -4.75
N ILE A 179 -1.95 -9.83 -3.61
CA ILE A 179 -0.50 -9.87 -3.35
C ILE A 179 0.23 -10.68 -4.43
N ARG A 180 -0.35 -11.79 -4.92
CA ARG A 180 0.27 -12.57 -5.99
C ARG A 180 0.45 -11.80 -7.29
N LEU A 181 -0.37 -10.80 -7.59
CA LEU A 181 -0.19 -9.96 -8.78
C LEU A 181 1.16 -9.23 -8.79
N THR A 182 1.74 -8.94 -7.62
CA THR A 182 3.05 -8.27 -7.53
C THR A 182 4.21 -9.13 -8.07
N GLU A 183 3.96 -10.42 -8.33
CA GLU A 183 4.91 -11.35 -8.95
C GLU A 183 4.80 -11.39 -10.48
N LEU A 184 3.89 -10.62 -11.09
CA LEU A 184 3.83 -10.49 -12.54
C LEU A 184 4.91 -9.55 -13.06
N ILE A 185 5.26 -9.72 -14.35
CA ILE A 185 6.05 -8.72 -15.07
C ILE A 185 5.19 -7.45 -15.28
N PRO A 186 5.81 -6.25 -15.37
CA PRO A 186 5.08 -4.99 -15.49
C PRO A 186 4.05 -4.97 -16.62
N GLU A 187 4.39 -5.52 -17.77
CA GLU A 187 3.55 -5.53 -18.97
C GLU A 187 2.25 -6.31 -18.77
N LEU A 188 2.31 -7.47 -18.07
CA LEU A 188 1.13 -8.26 -17.73
C LEU A 188 0.29 -7.57 -16.65
N LEU A 189 0.95 -6.91 -15.71
CA LEU A 189 0.28 -6.17 -14.65
C LEU A 189 -0.51 -4.98 -15.22
N ASP A 190 0.08 -4.24 -16.18
CA ASP A 190 -0.59 -3.15 -16.90
C ASP A 190 -1.79 -3.66 -17.70
N MET A 191 -1.73 -4.89 -18.25
CA MET A 191 -2.88 -5.50 -18.91
C MET A 191 -4.02 -5.83 -17.94
N VAL A 192 -3.71 -6.20 -16.69
CA VAL A 192 -4.72 -6.43 -15.64
C VAL A 192 -5.38 -5.11 -15.27
N ASP A 193 -4.61 -4.05 -15.06
CA ASP A 193 -5.10 -2.72 -14.73
C ASP A 193 -5.97 -2.14 -15.86
N ALA A 194 -5.57 -2.37 -17.12
CA ALA A 194 -6.34 -2.01 -18.31
C ALA A 194 -7.57 -2.92 -18.58
N LYS A 195 -7.87 -3.90 -17.70
CA LYS A 195 -8.94 -4.90 -17.83
C LYS A 195 -8.85 -5.76 -19.11
N LYS A 196 -7.67 -5.81 -19.75
CA LYS A 196 -7.39 -6.65 -20.94
C LYS A 196 -7.07 -8.09 -20.54
N LEU A 197 -6.54 -8.31 -19.33
CA LEU A 197 -6.25 -9.64 -18.77
C LEU A 197 -7.13 -9.88 -17.55
N ASN A 198 -7.83 -11.02 -17.54
CA ASN A 198 -8.71 -11.39 -16.42
C ASN A 198 -7.88 -11.63 -15.14
N PHE A 199 -8.35 -11.09 -14.02
CA PHE A 199 -7.71 -11.18 -12.70
C PHE A 199 -7.36 -12.62 -12.30
N THR A 200 -8.26 -13.58 -12.53
CA THR A 200 -8.01 -14.99 -12.15
C THR A 200 -6.88 -15.59 -12.98
N ILE A 201 -6.86 -15.33 -14.29
CA ILE A 201 -5.80 -15.78 -15.20
C ILE A 201 -4.46 -15.15 -14.80
N ALA A 202 -4.46 -13.86 -14.48
CA ALA A 202 -3.27 -13.14 -14.02
C ALA A 202 -2.68 -13.74 -12.75
N VAL A 203 -3.53 -14.11 -11.78
CA VAL A 203 -3.09 -14.82 -10.56
C VAL A 203 -2.49 -16.18 -10.91
N ASP A 204 -3.06 -16.93 -11.86
CA ASP A 204 -2.49 -18.21 -12.29
C ASP A 204 -1.13 -18.03 -12.99
N ILE A 205 -0.98 -17.01 -13.83
CA ILE A 205 0.30 -16.66 -14.48
C ILE A 205 1.36 -16.26 -13.45
N SER A 206 0.98 -15.62 -12.34
CA SER A 206 1.91 -15.17 -11.30
C SER A 206 2.68 -16.32 -10.61
N TYR A 207 2.28 -17.56 -10.81
CA TYR A 207 3.00 -18.76 -10.32
C TYR A 207 4.05 -19.29 -11.32
N ILE A 208 4.11 -18.73 -12.51
CA ILE A 208 5.03 -19.10 -13.58
C ILE A 208 6.26 -18.20 -13.48
N ASP A 209 7.42 -18.69 -13.88
CA ASP A 209 8.66 -17.91 -13.88
C ASP A 209 8.62 -16.72 -14.85
N LYS A 210 9.51 -15.73 -14.61
CA LYS A 210 9.49 -14.45 -15.33
C LYS A 210 9.79 -14.57 -16.83
N GLU A 211 10.59 -15.56 -17.25
CA GLU A 211 10.90 -15.75 -18.66
C GLU A 211 9.68 -16.28 -19.43
N MET A 212 9.01 -17.26 -18.84
CA MET A 212 7.77 -17.78 -19.41
C MET A 212 6.63 -16.74 -19.38
N GLN A 213 6.59 -15.87 -18.39
CA GLN A 213 5.64 -14.75 -18.36
C GLN A 213 5.83 -13.82 -19.56
N LYS A 214 7.07 -13.55 -20.01
CA LYS A 214 7.36 -12.77 -21.22
C LYS A 214 6.78 -13.43 -22.46
N TRP A 215 6.95 -14.73 -22.62
CA TRP A 215 6.39 -15.48 -23.76
C TRP A 215 4.85 -15.48 -23.72
N ILE A 216 4.26 -15.61 -22.54
CA ILE A 216 2.81 -15.48 -22.37
C ILE A 216 2.33 -14.08 -22.78
N TYR A 217 3.05 -13.04 -22.39
CA TYR A 217 2.74 -11.67 -22.78
C TYR A 217 2.79 -11.50 -24.31
N GLU A 218 3.85 -11.97 -24.98
CA GLU A 218 3.97 -11.94 -26.45
C GLU A 218 2.82 -12.70 -27.11
N TYR A 219 2.49 -13.89 -26.61
CA TYR A 219 1.37 -14.67 -27.11
C TYR A 219 0.03 -13.92 -26.98
N ILE A 220 -0.24 -13.29 -25.83
CA ILE A 220 -1.47 -12.52 -25.63
C ILE A 220 -1.49 -11.29 -26.53
N ARG A 221 -0.35 -10.61 -26.70
CA ARG A 221 -0.24 -9.44 -27.60
C ARG A 221 -0.58 -9.82 -29.05
N ASP A 222 -0.13 -10.98 -29.51
CA ASP A 222 -0.31 -11.42 -30.90
C ASP A 222 -1.69 -12.04 -31.14
N THR A 223 -2.25 -12.75 -30.17
CA THR A 223 -3.56 -13.45 -30.29
C THR A 223 -4.74 -12.68 -29.71
N GLY A 224 -4.48 -11.65 -28.88
CA GLY A 224 -5.48 -10.84 -28.21
C GLY A 224 -6.05 -11.44 -26.91
N PHE A 225 -5.89 -12.75 -26.67
CA PHE A 225 -6.43 -13.41 -25.48
C PHE A 225 -5.71 -14.71 -25.13
N ILE A 226 -5.89 -15.18 -23.89
CA ILE A 226 -5.43 -16.50 -23.44
C ILE A 226 -6.54 -17.21 -22.66
N LYS A 227 -6.73 -18.51 -22.89
CA LYS A 227 -7.75 -19.31 -22.19
C LYS A 227 -7.21 -19.84 -20.86
N PRO A 228 -8.04 -19.90 -19.78
CA PRO A 228 -7.62 -20.45 -18.48
C PRO A 228 -7.03 -21.87 -18.60
N LYS A 229 -7.62 -22.74 -19.45
CA LYS A 229 -7.14 -24.11 -19.68
C LYS A 229 -5.71 -24.17 -20.21
N GLN A 230 -5.29 -23.19 -21.03
CA GLN A 230 -3.93 -23.12 -21.57
C GLN A 230 -2.91 -22.83 -20.47
N ILE A 231 -3.23 -21.90 -19.55
CA ILE A 231 -2.36 -21.58 -18.40
C ILE A 231 -2.26 -22.78 -17.44
N THR A 232 -3.39 -23.42 -17.14
CA THR A 232 -3.40 -24.60 -16.27
C THR A 232 -2.57 -25.75 -16.86
N ALA A 233 -2.67 -25.99 -18.16
CA ALA A 233 -1.87 -27.01 -18.87
C ALA A 233 -0.37 -26.66 -18.84
N LEU A 234 -0.03 -25.39 -19.10
CA LEU A 234 1.35 -24.89 -19.07
C LEU A 234 1.97 -25.05 -17.68
N ARG A 235 1.25 -24.65 -16.62
CA ARG A 235 1.72 -24.83 -15.24
C ARG A 235 2.00 -26.28 -14.91
N LYS A 236 1.08 -27.17 -15.27
CA LYS A 236 1.26 -28.60 -15.03
C LYS A 236 2.50 -29.15 -15.74
N GLN A 237 2.71 -28.78 -16.99
CA GLN A 237 3.91 -29.20 -17.73
C GLN A 237 5.20 -28.67 -17.08
N LEU A 238 5.22 -27.44 -16.61
CA LEU A 238 6.38 -26.88 -15.91
C LEU A 238 6.63 -27.56 -14.56
N GLU A 239 5.60 -27.89 -13.80
CA GLU A 239 5.70 -28.64 -12.55
C GLU A 239 6.25 -30.05 -12.81
N ASP A 240 5.76 -30.75 -13.84
CA ASP A 240 6.26 -32.07 -14.26
C ASP A 240 7.73 -31.99 -14.69
N CYS A 241 8.15 -31.01 -15.48
CA CYS A 241 9.54 -30.82 -15.90
C CYS A 241 10.48 -30.57 -14.69
N LEU A 242 10.05 -29.77 -13.70
CA LEU A 242 10.87 -29.53 -12.50
C LEU A 242 11.06 -30.79 -11.64
N LEU A 243 10.08 -31.69 -11.61
CA LEU A 243 10.21 -32.98 -10.91
C LEU A 243 11.24 -33.88 -11.55
N TYR A 244 11.42 -33.82 -12.89
CA TYR A 244 12.44 -34.63 -13.62
C TYR A 244 13.84 -34.02 -13.53
N THR A 245 13.98 -32.71 -13.26
CA THR A 245 15.30 -32.05 -13.18
C THR A 245 15.84 -31.98 -11.75
N SER A 246 15.05 -32.28 -10.72
CA SER A 246 15.53 -32.43 -9.35
C SER A 246 16.27 -33.74 -9.19
N PRO A 247 17.59 -33.78 -8.85
CA PRO A 247 18.29 -35.02 -8.57
C PRO A 247 17.60 -35.73 -7.40
N SER A 248 17.27 -37.00 -7.62
CA SER A 248 16.67 -37.83 -6.58
C SER A 248 17.63 -37.93 -5.38
N PRO A 249 17.13 -37.92 -4.12
CA PRO A 249 17.97 -38.16 -2.96
C PRO A 249 18.81 -39.45 -3.05
N ARG A 250 18.45 -40.38 -3.95
CA ARG A 250 19.21 -41.60 -4.21
C ARG A 250 20.43 -41.36 -5.09
N ASP A 251 20.45 -40.32 -5.93
CA ASP A 251 21.59 -40.05 -6.83
C ASP A 251 22.76 -39.37 -6.09
N LEU A 252 22.52 -38.84 -4.90
CA LEU A 252 23.53 -38.23 -4.03
C LEU A 252 24.27 -39.27 -3.14
N SER A 253 23.84 -40.54 -3.13
CA SER A 253 24.42 -41.58 -2.25
C SER A 253 25.45 -42.47 -2.92
N THR A 254 25.76 -42.32 -4.21
CA THR A 254 26.66 -43.17 -4.97
C THR A 254 28.02 -42.55 -5.34
N SER A 255 28.39 -41.45 -4.66
CA SER A 255 29.74 -40.88 -4.80
C SER A 255 30.50 -41.02 -3.48
N ARG A 256 30.99 -42.24 -3.24
CA ARG A 256 32.10 -42.54 -2.30
C ARG A 256 33.05 -43.53 -2.95
#